data_fb521c0208b52cd538f9a928244e9785
#
_entry.id   fb521c0208b52cd538f9a928244e9785
#
_cell.length_a   1.000
_cell.length_b   1.000
_cell.length_c   1.000
_cell.angle_alpha   90.00
_cell.angle_beta   90.00
_cell.angle_gamma   90.00
#
_symmetry.space_group_name_H-M   'P 1'
#
loop_
_entity.id
_entity.type
_entity.pdbx_description
1 polymer ?
#
loop_
_entity_poly.entity_id
_entity_poly.type
_entity_poly.pdbx_seq_one_letter_code
_entity_poly.pdbx_strand_id
1 'polypeptide(L)'
;AALCMLMVDLQIIRNSNGKYSLHSVMKELYEEFALKEKGYYEDDFRNICVKFGGLKVAEIFESHIYGTEDYIDNLKSALDIVGLMLEDKINPNLSAQYFGFVSAKENGEIIIKKVEPNSITDQNGIAPDDKITKINDKKIDGNLSDIFKDCKKEVTLTVKKKFSEKSISLS
;
A
#
# COMPACT_ATOMS: atom_id res chain seq x y z
N ALA A 1 -8.16 2.62 0.33
CA ALA A 1 -9.18 3.27 1.17
C ALA A 1 -8.59 4.34 2.11
N ALA A 2 -7.59 4.05 2.96
CA ALA A 2 -7.07 5.00 3.96
C ALA A 2 -6.52 6.31 3.34
N LEU A 3 -5.76 6.22 2.25
CA LEU A 3 -5.21 7.40 1.58
C LEU A 3 -6.30 8.29 0.95
N CYS A 4 -7.37 7.70 0.41
CA CYS A 4 -8.49 8.48 -0.11
C CYS A 4 -9.19 9.25 1.00
N MET A 5 -9.39 8.62 2.17
CA MET A 5 -9.97 9.30 3.33
C MET A 5 -9.06 10.40 3.89
N LEU A 6 -7.74 10.22 3.85
CA LEU A 6 -6.79 11.29 4.17
C LEU A 6 -6.94 12.49 3.22
N MET A 7 -7.04 12.25 1.91
CA MET A 7 -7.27 13.32 0.94
C MET A 7 -8.60 14.06 1.19
N VAL A 8 -9.67 13.32 1.51
CA VAL A 8 -10.97 13.90 1.87
C VAL A 8 -10.85 14.77 3.13
N ASP A 9 -10.19 14.28 4.17
CA ASP A 9 -10.02 15.02 5.43
C ASP A 9 -9.24 16.33 5.22
N LEU A 10 -8.08 16.24 4.56
CA LEU A 10 -7.26 17.43 4.27
C LEU A 10 -8.01 18.44 3.40
N GLN A 11 -8.81 17.98 2.44
CA GLN A 11 -9.62 18.85 1.61
C GLN A 11 -10.76 19.54 2.40
N ILE A 12 -11.39 18.83 3.35
CA ILE A 12 -12.37 19.43 4.27
C ILE A 12 -11.70 20.52 5.13
N ILE A 13 -10.53 20.22 5.70
CA ILE A 13 -9.74 21.19 6.48
C ILE A 13 -9.42 22.42 5.65
N ARG A 14 -8.94 22.24 4.42
CA ARG A 14 -8.65 23.35 3.50
C ARG A 14 -9.88 24.19 3.19
N ASN A 15 -10.97 23.54 2.76
CA ASN A 15 -12.20 24.23 2.34
C ASN A 15 -12.85 25.03 3.47
N SER A 16 -12.69 24.57 4.70
CA SER A 16 -13.25 25.20 5.90
C SER A 16 -12.28 26.13 6.65
N ASN A 17 -11.07 26.37 6.12
CA ASN A 17 -10.00 27.09 6.82
C ASN A 17 -9.71 26.52 8.22
N GLY A 18 -9.67 25.21 8.34
CA GLY A 18 -9.38 24.51 9.58
C GLY A 18 -10.56 24.34 10.55
N LYS A 19 -11.76 24.81 10.18
CA LYS A 19 -12.93 24.77 11.06
C LYS A 19 -13.53 23.36 11.17
N TYR A 20 -13.49 22.58 10.10
CA TYR A 20 -14.07 21.24 9.99
C TYR A 20 -13.03 20.23 9.54
N SER A 21 -13.28 18.97 9.85
CA SER A 21 -12.48 17.82 9.46
C SER A 21 -13.39 16.60 9.30
N LEU A 22 -12.82 15.45 8.97
CA LEU A 22 -13.57 14.19 8.92
C LEU A 22 -14.25 13.85 10.27
N HIS A 23 -13.69 14.33 11.39
CA HIS A 23 -14.36 14.24 12.70
C HIS A 23 -15.73 14.95 12.69
N SER A 24 -15.85 16.08 12.02
CA SER A 24 -17.12 16.81 11.90
C SER A 24 -18.15 16.04 11.06
N VAL A 25 -17.68 15.33 10.04
CA VAL A 25 -18.52 14.41 9.25
C VAL A 25 -19.07 13.28 10.12
N MET A 26 -18.18 12.63 10.91
CA MET A 26 -18.59 11.55 11.81
C MET A 26 -19.57 12.01 12.90
N LYS A 27 -19.37 13.23 13.42
CA LYS A 27 -20.28 13.84 14.36
C LYS A 27 -21.67 14.08 13.75
N GLU A 28 -21.74 14.63 12.53
CA GLU A 28 -23.01 14.85 11.84
C GLU A 28 -23.74 13.55 11.52
N LEU A 29 -22.99 12.50 11.09
CA LEU A 29 -23.57 11.18 10.90
C LEU A 29 -24.18 10.63 12.21
N TYR A 30 -23.48 10.80 13.31
CA TYR A 30 -23.98 10.37 14.62
C TYR A 30 -25.27 11.12 14.99
N GLU A 31 -25.29 12.46 14.86
CA GLU A 31 -26.43 13.31 15.22
C GLU A 31 -27.64 13.10 14.31
N GLU A 32 -27.41 12.95 13.00
CA GLU A 32 -28.51 12.86 12.04
C GLU A 32 -29.06 11.42 11.85
N PHE A 33 -28.25 10.41 12.13
CA PHE A 33 -28.66 9.01 11.90
C PHE A 33 -28.66 8.18 13.19
N ALA A 34 -27.51 8.03 13.86
CA ALA A 34 -27.40 7.12 15.01
C ALA A 34 -28.27 7.52 16.18
N LEU A 35 -28.31 8.81 16.56
CA LEU A 35 -29.19 9.30 17.65
C LEU A 35 -30.68 9.19 17.29
N LYS A 36 -31.00 9.12 16.02
CA LYS A 36 -32.40 8.97 15.53
C LYS A 36 -32.76 7.51 15.21
N GLU A 37 -31.88 6.57 15.60
CA GLU A 37 -32.05 5.15 15.32
C GLU A 37 -32.27 4.82 13.83
N LYS A 38 -31.68 5.63 12.92
CA LYS A 38 -31.73 5.46 11.49
C LYS A 38 -30.41 4.90 10.96
N GLY A 39 -30.48 3.98 10.03
CA GLY A 39 -29.32 3.59 9.20
C GLY A 39 -28.97 4.71 8.21
N TYR A 40 -27.73 4.71 7.74
CA TYR A 40 -27.29 5.61 6.65
C TYR A 40 -26.75 4.77 5.49
N TYR A 41 -26.84 5.35 4.28
CA TYR A 41 -26.30 4.79 3.07
C TYR A 41 -24.99 5.47 2.69
N GLU A 42 -24.28 4.90 1.75
CA GLU A 42 -23.00 5.43 1.26
C GLU A 42 -23.14 6.87 0.73
N ASP A 43 -24.23 7.16 0.03
CA ASP A 43 -24.55 8.50 -0.46
C ASP A 43 -24.72 9.53 0.67
N ASP A 44 -25.26 9.15 1.80
CA ASP A 44 -25.40 10.05 2.96
C ASP A 44 -24.02 10.45 3.48
N PHE A 45 -23.12 9.49 3.61
CA PHE A 45 -21.73 9.76 4.01
C PHE A 45 -21.03 10.67 3.00
N ARG A 46 -21.11 10.32 1.70
CA ARG A 46 -20.56 11.14 0.62
C ARG A 46 -21.09 12.57 0.65
N ASN A 47 -22.40 12.75 0.76
CA ASN A 47 -23.05 14.05 0.75
C ASN A 47 -22.61 14.93 1.93
N ILE A 48 -22.43 14.35 3.12
CA ILE A 48 -21.90 15.07 4.28
C ILE A 48 -20.43 15.44 4.06
N CYS A 49 -19.61 14.55 3.50
CA CYS A 49 -18.23 14.89 3.14
C CYS A 49 -18.17 16.06 2.15
N VAL A 50 -19.00 16.02 1.10
CA VAL A 50 -19.09 17.09 0.08
C VAL A 50 -19.60 18.41 0.68
N LYS A 51 -20.57 18.36 1.60
CA LYS A 51 -21.06 19.53 2.32
C LYS A 51 -19.95 20.30 3.01
N PHE A 52 -19.00 19.63 3.64
CA PHE A 52 -17.88 20.26 4.32
C PHE A 52 -16.68 20.55 3.41
N GLY A 53 -16.39 19.67 2.46
CA GLY A 53 -15.18 19.73 1.63
C GLY A 53 -15.37 20.27 0.22
N GLY A 54 -16.61 20.52 -0.20
CA GLY A 54 -16.93 21.11 -1.50
C GLY A 54 -16.75 20.15 -2.68
N LEU A 55 -16.74 20.73 -3.89
CA LEU A 55 -16.69 19.98 -5.15
C LEU A 55 -15.45 19.10 -5.28
N LYS A 56 -14.30 19.52 -4.73
CA LYS A 56 -13.07 18.73 -4.80
C LYS A 56 -13.19 17.39 -4.07
N VAL A 57 -13.96 17.33 -2.98
CA VAL A 57 -14.27 16.07 -2.31
C VAL A 57 -15.16 15.20 -3.18
N ALA A 58 -16.14 15.76 -3.90
CA ALA A 58 -16.94 14.99 -4.85
C ALA A 58 -16.06 14.36 -5.95
N GLU A 59 -15.10 15.11 -6.52
CA GLU A 59 -14.12 14.57 -7.49
C GLU A 59 -13.31 13.42 -6.91
N ILE A 60 -12.83 13.51 -5.67
CA ILE A 60 -12.08 12.43 -5.00
C ILE A 60 -12.93 11.17 -4.89
N PHE A 61 -14.23 11.29 -4.57
CA PHE A 61 -15.13 10.16 -4.53
C PHE A 61 -15.28 9.50 -5.89
N GLU A 62 -15.55 10.28 -6.94
CA GLU A 62 -15.77 9.75 -8.29
C GLU A 62 -14.51 9.10 -8.87
N SER A 63 -13.35 9.76 -8.74
CA SER A 63 -12.11 9.29 -9.36
C SER A 63 -11.41 8.16 -8.60
N HIS A 64 -11.43 8.18 -7.25
CA HIS A 64 -10.55 7.35 -6.44
C HIS A 64 -11.26 6.42 -5.46
N ILE A 65 -12.53 6.66 -5.13
CA ILE A 65 -13.31 5.79 -4.24
C ILE A 65 -14.22 4.89 -5.07
N TYR A 66 -14.93 5.45 -6.03
CA TYR A 66 -15.77 4.72 -6.98
C TYR A 66 -15.02 4.35 -8.27
N GLY A 67 -14.06 5.18 -8.67
CA GLY A 67 -13.19 4.97 -9.82
C GLY A 67 -11.87 4.30 -9.47
N THR A 68 -11.04 4.15 -10.50
CA THR A 68 -9.70 3.51 -10.42
C THR A 68 -8.59 4.42 -10.93
N GLU A 69 -8.82 5.73 -10.96
CA GLU A 69 -7.82 6.69 -11.41
C GLU A 69 -6.64 6.75 -10.43
N ASP A 70 -5.46 7.07 -10.97
CA ASP A 70 -4.26 7.26 -10.15
C ASP A 70 -4.46 8.46 -9.21
N TYR A 71 -4.18 8.25 -7.93
CA TYR A 71 -4.38 9.23 -6.88
C TYR A 71 -3.11 10.00 -6.48
N ILE A 72 -1.94 9.69 -7.07
CA ILE A 72 -0.65 10.25 -6.62
C ILE A 72 -0.62 11.77 -6.68
N ASP A 73 -1.09 12.38 -7.76
CA ASP A 73 -1.07 13.84 -7.91
C ASP A 73 -2.09 14.53 -6.99
N ASN A 74 -3.25 13.93 -6.79
CA ASN A 74 -4.23 14.42 -5.81
C ASN A 74 -3.73 14.26 -4.37
N LEU A 75 -3.01 13.18 -4.07
CA LEU A 75 -2.36 12.96 -2.77
C LEU A 75 -1.26 14.01 -2.52
N LYS A 76 -0.40 14.28 -3.50
CA LYS A 76 0.62 15.36 -3.41
C LYS A 76 -0.03 16.71 -3.10
N SER A 77 -1.09 17.07 -3.84
CA SER A 77 -1.84 18.30 -3.63
C SER A 77 -2.51 18.39 -2.26
N ALA A 78 -2.99 17.27 -1.73
CA ALA A 78 -3.58 17.20 -0.40
C ALA A 78 -2.52 17.37 0.70
N LEU A 79 -1.37 16.70 0.57
CA LEU A 79 -0.27 16.78 1.54
C LEU A 79 0.33 18.19 1.60
N ASP A 80 0.40 18.90 0.47
CA ASP A 80 0.87 20.29 0.40
C ASP A 80 0.04 21.24 1.29
N ILE A 81 -1.25 20.94 1.51
CA ILE A 81 -2.12 21.72 2.41
C ILE A 81 -1.54 21.83 3.84
N VAL A 82 -0.85 20.77 4.28
CA VAL A 82 -0.25 20.68 5.62
C VAL A 82 1.28 20.80 5.59
N GLY A 83 1.84 21.25 4.47
CA GLY A 83 3.28 21.45 4.30
C GLY A 83 4.10 20.15 4.21
N LEU A 84 3.47 19.03 3.84
CA LEU A 84 4.14 17.76 3.62
C LEU A 84 4.41 17.54 2.13
N MET A 85 5.57 16.97 1.83
CA MET A 85 5.99 16.62 0.48
C MET A 85 6.08 15.11 0.32
N LEU A 86 5.49 14.59 -0.75
CA LEU A 86 5.65 13.18 -1.14
C LEU A 86 6.89 13.05 -2.02
N GLU A 87 7.91 12.34 -1.53
CA GLU A 87 9.09 11.99 -2.30
C GLU A 87 8.98 10.57 -2.83
N ASP A 88 9.26 10.40 -4.11
CA ASP A 88 9.41 9.09 -4.73
C ASP A 88 10.87 8.65 -4.61
N LYS A 89 11.11 7.54 -3.91
CA LYS A 89 12.46 6.99 -3.70
C LYS A 89 12.55 5.56 -4.20
N ILE A 90 13.60 5.27 -4.95
CA ILE A 90 13.92 3.90 -5.35
C ILE A 90 14.07 3.04 -4.09
N ASN A 91 13.37 1.93 -4.05
CA ASN A 91 13.46 0.99 -2.93
C ASN A 91 14.91 0.46 -2.83
N PRO A 92 15.62 0.66 -1.72
CA PRO A 92 17.00 0.18 -1.57
C PRO A 92 17.11 -1.35 -1.50
N ASN A 93 16.00 -2.03 -1.28
CA ASN A 93 15.96 -3.50 -1.24
C ASN A 93 15.96 -4.05 -2.67
N LEU A 94 17.09 -4.62 -3.09
CA LEU A 94 17.28 -5.12 -4.44
C LEU A 94 16.35 -6.29 -4.81
N SER A 95 16.01 -7.16 -3.85
CA SER A 95 15.06 -8.25 -4.10
C SER A 95 13.64 -7.72 -4.35
N ALA A 96 13.25 -6.63 -3.67
CA ALA A 96 11.98 -5.96 -3.93
C ALA A 96 11.98 -5.24 -5.29
N GLN A 97 13.09 -4.59 -5.62
CA GLN A 97 13.23 -3.82 -6.86
C GLN A 97 13.21 -4.69 -8.11
N TYR A 98 13.95 -5.81 -8.11
CA TYR A 98 14.11 -6.65 -9.29
C TYR A 98 13.10 -7.79 -9.37
N PHE A 99 12.73 -8.37 -8.23
CA PHE A 99 11.94 -9.59 -8.18
C PHE A 99 10.60 -9.44 -7.47
N GLY A 100 10.36 -8.32 -6.80
CA GLY A 100 9.10 -8.02 -6.14
C GLY A 100 8.89 -8.76 -4.82
N PHE A 101 9.95 -9.09 -4.05
CA PHE A 101 9.79 -9.65 -2.71
C PHE A 101 10.72 -9.00 -1.68
N VAL A 102 10.27 -9.04 -0.45
CA VAL A 102 11.06 -8.65 0.73
C VAL A 102 11.26 -9.87 1.61
N SER A 103 12.47 -10.10 2.07
CA SER A 103 12.80 -11.18 2.99
C SER A 103 13.51 -10.68 4.23
N ALA A 104 13.43 -11.44 5.32
CA ALA A 104 14.13 -11.19 6.56
C ALA A 104 14.86 -12.46 7.04
N LYS A 105 15.98 -12.28 7.77
CA LYS A 105 16.68 -13.41 8.41
C LYS A 105 16.15 -13.56 9.83
N GLU A 106 15.53 -14.69 10.11
CA GLU A 106 14.97 -15.06 11.40
C GLU A 106 15.47 -16.44 11.82
N ASN A 107 16.04 -16.56 13.01
CA ASN A 107 16.58 -17.81 13.54
C ASN A 107 17.56 -18.54 12.59
N GLY A 108 18.33 -17.77 11.81
CA GLY A 108 19.26 -18.31 10.81
C GLY A 108 18.63 -18.71 9.47
N GLU A 109 17.32 -18.67 9.34
CA GLU A 109 16.57 -18.93 8.11
C GLU A 109 16.22 -17.62 7.40
N ILE A 110 16.11 -17.65 6.08
CA ILE A 110 15.64 -16.51 5.29
C ILE A 110 14.19 -16.75 4.91
N ILE A 111 13.33 -15.90 5.43
CA ILE A 111 11.88 -16.00 5.28
C ILE A 111 11.38 -14.85 4.41
N ILE A 112 10.55 -15.15 3.43
CA ILE A 112 9.86 -14.15 2.60
C ILE A 112 8.78 -13.51 3.46
N LYS A 113 8.84 -12.17 3.59
CA LYS A 113 7.90 -11.39 4.41
C LYS A 113 6.81 -10.72 3.60
N LYS A 114 7.14 -10.33 2.37
CA LYS A 114 6.20 -9.67 1.46
C LYS A 114 6.50 -10.11 0.03
N VAL A 115 5.46 -10.32 -0.72
CA VAL A 115 5.50 -10.49 -2.18
C VAL A 115 4.60 -9.43 -2.79
N GLU A 116 5.11 -8.73 -3.78
CA GLU A 116 4.35 -7.70 -4.49
C GLU A 116 3.39 -8.38 -5.48
N PRO A 117 2.11 -8.04 -5.47
CA PRO A 117 1.13 -8.61 -6.41
C PRO A 117 1.55 -8.40 -7.87
N ASN A 118 1.35 -9.42 -8.68
CA ASN A 118 1.72 -9.47 -10.10
C ASN A 118 3.24 -9.37 -10.38
N SER A 119 4.10 -9.41 -9.36
CA SER A 119 5.54 -9.50 -9.54
C SER A 119 5.94 -10.86 -10.10
N ILE A 120 7.18 -10.98 -10.61
CA ILE A 120 7.70 -12.26 -11.08
C ILE A 120 7.72 -13.32 -9.98
N THR A 121 7.95 -12.93 -8.74
CA THR A 121 7.89 -13.80 -7.56
C THR A 121 6.49 -14.34 -7.33
N ASP A 122 5.46 -13.48 -7.42
CA ASP A 122 4.05 -13.85 -7.29
C ASP A 122 3.61 -14.79 -8.41
N GLN A 123 3.93 -14.46 -9.65
CA GLN A 123 3.62 -15.28 -10.83
C GLN A 123 4.22 -16.68 -10.78
N ASN A 124 5.35 -16.84 -10.10
CA ASN A 124 5.99 -18.14 -9.87
C ASN A 124 5.47 -18.86 -8.62
N GLY A 125 4.44 -18.32 -7.97
CA GLY A 125 3.75 -18.94 -6.85
C GLY A 125 4.55 -18.95 -5.56
N ILE A 126 5.51 -18.06 -5.38
CA ILE A 126 6.21 -17.84 -4.11
C ILE A 126 5.33 -16.93 -3.25
N ALA A 127 5.21 -17.23 -1.97
CA ALA A 127 4.31 -16.55 -1.04
C ALA A 127 5.04 -16.09 0.23
N PRO A 128 4.45 -15.17 1.00
CA PRO A 128 4.92 -14.90 2.35
C PRO A 128 5.00 -16.17 3.19
N ASP A 129 5.97 -16.21 4.11
CA ASP A 129 6.37 -17.35 4.97
C ASP A 129 7.09 -18.50 4.26
N ASP A 130 7.25 -18.48 2.95
CA ASP A 130 8.15 -19.40 2.25
C ASP A 130 9.61 -19.11 2.67
N LYS A 131 10.43 -20.19 2.79
CA LYS A 131 11.83 -20.10 3.22
C LYS A 131 12.77 -20.24 2.02
N ILE A 132 13.71 -19.32 1.86
CA ILE A 132 14.76 -19.42 0.85
C ILE A 132 15.90 -20.24 1.45
N THR A 133 16.22 -21.39 0.85
CA THR A 133 17.28 -22.30 1.32
C THR A 133 18.57 -22.15 0.51
N LYS A 134 18.46 -21.80 -0.79
CA LYS A 134 19.60 -21.56 -1.68
C LYS A 134 19.30 -20.42 -2.65
N ILE A 135 20.37 -19.75 -3.09
CA ILE A 135 20.35 -18.79 -4.20
C ILE A 135 21.43 -19.20 -5.20
N ASN A 136 21.05 -19.40 -6.46
CA ASN A 136 21.93 -19.90 -7.53
C ASN A 136 22.69 -21.18 -7.09
N ASP A 137 21.95 -22.13 -6.54
CA ASP A 137 22.42 -23.42 -6.01
C ASP A 137 23.43 -23.34 -4.85
N LYS A 138 23.76 -22.15 -4.39
CA LYS A 138 24.64 -21.94 -3.24
C LYS A 138 23.84 -21.75 -1.97
N LYS A 139 24.31 -22.34 -0.86
CA LYS A 139 23.77 -21.98 0.47
C LYS A 139 24.00 -20.51 0.73
N ILE A 140 23.04 -19.91 1.38
CA ILE A 140 23.06 -18.46 1.67
C ILE A 140 23.99 -18.24 2.86
N ASP A 141 25.19 -17.72 2.55
CA ASP A 141 26.16 -17.31 3.54
C ASP A 141 26.42 -15.80 3.33
N GLY A 142 26.09 -14.98 4.32
CA GLY A 142 26.27 -13.53 4.24
C GLY A 142 24.98 -12.70 4.14
N ASN A 143 25.15 -11.46 3.66
CA ASN A 143 24.05 -10.49 3.53
C ASN A 143 23.35 -10.67 2.18
N LEU A 144 22.04 -10.85 2.21
CA LEU A 144 21.19 -10.97 1.01
C LEU A 144 21.36 -9.81 0.02
N SER A 145 21.49 -8.59 0.53
CA SER A 145 21.67 -7.41 -0.33
C SER A 145 22.90 -7.52 -1.21
N ASP A 146 23.99 -8.14 -0.73
CA ASP A 146 25.22 -8.29 -1.51
C ASP A 146 25.08 -9.38 -2.57
N ILE A 147 24.36 -10.46 -2.26
CA ILE A 147 24.08 -11.53 -3.21
C ILE A 147 23.24 -11.00 -4.38
N PHE A 148 22.23 -10.15 -4.10
CA PHE A 148 21.38 -9.58 -5.15
C PHE A 148 22.03 -8.48 -5.98
N LYS A 149 23.14 -7.85 -5.51
CA LYS A 149 23.91 -6.92 -6.35
C LYS A 149 24.45 -7.56 -7.61
N ASP A 150 24.82 -8.82 -7.53
CA ASP A 150 25.38 -9.57 -8.65
C ASP A 150 24.30 -10.25 -9.52
N CYS A 151 23.06 -10.31 -9.05
CA CYS A 151 21.93 -11.03 -9.68
C CYS A 151 20.94 -10.09 -10.39
N LYS A 152 21.41 -9.08 -11.12
CA LYS A 152 20.59 -7.97 -11.66
C LYS A 152 19.43 -8.37 -12.59
N LYS A 153 19.42 -9.56 -13.18
CA LYS A 153 18.40 -9.96 -14.17
C LYS A 153 17.86 -11.37 -13.98
N GLU A 154 18.65 -12.30 -13.43
CA GLU A 154 18.24 -13.68 -13.26
C GLU A 154 18.73 -14.21 -11.92
N VAL A 155 17.85 -14.89 -11.20
CA VAL A 155 18.20 -15.57 -9.97
C VAL A 155 17.42 -16.87 -9.84
N THR A 156 18.09 -17.96 -9.47
CA THR A 156 17.41 -19.20 -9.11
C THR A 156 17.30 -19.29 -7.59
N LEU A 157 16.08 -19.31 -7.10
CA LEU A 157 15.78 -19.48 -5.67
C LEU A 157 15.36 -20.92 -5.42
N THR A 158 15.99 -21.58 -4.46
CA THR A 158 15.45 -22.82 -3.89
C THR A 158 14.60 -22.43 -2.69
N VAL A 159 13.30 -22.67 -2.82
CA VAL A 159 12.29 -22.25 -1.85
C VAL A 159 11.68 -23.48 -1.20
N LYS A 160 11.72 -23.53 0.13
CA LYS A 160 11.06 -24.55 0.94
C LYS A 160 9.71 -24.05 1.38
N LYS A 161 8.67 -24.76 0.95
CA LYS A 161 7.28 -24.59 1.39
C LYS A 161 6.96 -25.60 2.50
N LYS A 162 5.78 -25.49 3.09
CA LYS A 162 5.35 -26.37 4.20
C LYS A 162 5.51 -27.87 3.88
N PHE A 163 5.29 -28.29 2.63
CA PHE A 163 5.28 -29.69 2.22
C PHE A 163 6.18 -30.01 1.03
N SER A 164 6.92 -29.04 0.50
CA SER A 164 7.75 -29.23 -0.69
C SER A 164 8.93 -28.26 -0.72
N GLU A 165 9.98 -28.64 -1.44
CA GLU A 165 11.07 -27.75 -1.81
C GLU A 165 11.14 -27.68 -3.34
N LYS A 166 11.29 -26.49 -3.90
CA LYS A 166 11.29 -26.27 -5.34
C LYS A 166 12.31 -25.21 -5.71
N SER A 167 13.05 -25.43 -6.79
CA SER A 167 13.91 -24.42 -7.41
C SER A 167 13.12 -23.66 -8.47
N ILE A 168 13.18 -22.33 -8.41
CA ILE A 168 12.42 -21.41 -9.24
C ILE A 168 13.38 -20.36 -9.79
N SER A 169 13.43 -20.22 -11.11
CA SER A 169 14.20 -19.16 -11.76
C SER A 169 13.33 -17.93 -11.96
N LEU A 170 13.83 -16.78 -11.50
CA LEU A 170 13.23 -15.49 -11.65
C LEU A 170 14.07 -14.69 -12.65
N SER A 171 13.47 -14.27 -13.77
CA SER A 171 14.15 -13.53 -14.85
C SER A 171 13.27 -12.44 -15.43
#